data_6db5137d3c3264dd7576882d1b92fbac
#
_entry.id   6db5137d3c3264dd7576882d1b92fbac
#
_cell.length_a   1.000
_cell.length_b   1.000
_cell.length_c   1.000
_cell.angle_alpha   90.00
_cell.angle_beta   90.00
_cell.angle_gamma   90.00
#
_symmetry.space_group_name_H-M   'P 1'
#
loop_
_entity.id
_entity.type
_entity.pdbx_description
1 polymer ?
#
loop_
_entity_poly.entity_id
_entity_poly.type
_entity_poly.pdbx_seq_one_letter_code
_entity_poly.pdbx_strand_id
1 'polypeptide(L)'
;MWQLKKAFFRAYQSVFKIAMFAFDWTEPETLEGPGAIRKLPEFIKSKGVKKVLIVTDKGLMGIHLLDSLFEEMTKAGVEYVVYDGTEPNPSIENIEDARQLYVDNACEGLIAFGGGSPMDCAKAAGARVANPRIPVKKMRGVLKLVHKLPPLFAVPTTAGTGSEVTLAAVVSDRKTHEKNAINDPRLRPKYAVLDPELTTGLPPHITSTTGMDALTHAVEAYIGRSNVKSTEMYAEKATKMIFESLETAYNDGKNVEARETMLKASYYAGMAFTRAYVGYVHAIAHNLGGFYGIPHGLANAVILPYVLEYYGETAHARLAKLAVIAGVKTDGTDKEKAEAFIEAIKQMNKNMNIQDKFDCIKEEDIPTIVKRALKEGNPLYPVPKIMDEADCEAVIRRLMK
;
A
#
# COMPACT_ATOMS: atom_id res chain seq x y z
N MET A 1 34.98 -5.26 -2.06
CA MET A 1 34.13 -4.08 -2.33
C MET A 1 32.66 -4.33 -1.98
N TRP A 2 32.04 -5.46 -2.38
CA TRP A 2 30.64 -5.79 -2.11
C TRP A 2 30.31 -5.91 -0.61
N GLN A 3 31.16 -6.56 0.18
CA GLN A 3 30.97 -6.70 1.63
C GLN A 3 30.93 -5.32 2.35
N LEU A 4 31.77 -4.36 1.91
CA LEU A 4 31.76 -3.00 2.45
C LEU A 4 30.46 -2.27 2.12
N LYS A 5 29.92 -2.44 0.89
CA LYS A 5 28.59 -1.91 0.54
C LYS A 5 27.49 -2.50 1.41
N LYS A 6 27.47 -3.83 1.62
CA LYS A 6 26.50 -4.48 2.54
C LYS A 6 26.59 -3.91 3.95
N ALA A 7 27.80 -3.76 4.49
CA ALA A 7 28.01 -3.19 5.82
C ALA A 7 27.47 -1.76 5.92
N PHE A 8 27.74 -0.93 4.91
CA PHE A 8 27.19 0.42 4.83
C PHE A 8 25.66 0.42 4.78
N PHE A 9 25.03 -0.43 3.95
CA PHE A 9 23.57 -0.55 3.87
C PHE A 9 22.97 -0.96 5.21
N ARG A 10 23.59 -1.91 5.93
CA ARG A 10 23.14 -2.34 7.25
C ARG A 10 23.27 -1.24 8.30
N ALA A 11 24.38 -0.49 8.28
CA ALA A 11 24.55 0.66 9.18
C ALA A 11 23.48 1.73 8.91
N TYR A 12 23.24 2.06 7.63
CA TYR A 12 22.18 3.00 7.24
C TYR A 12 20.81 2.56 7.75
N GLN A 13 20.41 1.28 7.52
CA GLN A 13 19.15 0.72 7.97
C GLN A 13 19.00 0.78 9.50
N SER A 14 20.07 0.52 10.25
CA SER A 14 20.08 0.59 11.71
C SER A 14 19.88 2.02 12.22
N VAL A 15 20.59 2.99 11.65
CA VAL A 15 20.43 4.41 12.00
C VAL A 15 19.02 4.89 11.66
N PHE A 16 18.51 4.49 10.49
CA PHE A 16 17.17 4.89 10.06
C PHE A 16 16.08 4.28 10.94
N LYS A 17 16.23 3.00 11.34
CA LYS A 17 15.34 2.35 12.32
C LYS A 17 15.25 3.14 13.62
N ILE A 18 16.38 3.60 14.14
CA ILE A 18 16.45 4.42 15.38
C ILE A 18 15.75 5.77 15.14
N ALA A 19 16.03 6.44 14.03
CA ALA A 19 15.41 7.72 13.71
C ALA A 19 13.88 7.63 13.62
N MET A 20 13.34 6.49 13.19
CA MET A 20 11.89 6.27 13.09
C MET A 20 11.18 6.23 14.47
N PHE A 21 11.90 6.07 15.60
CA PHE A 21 11.31 6.18 16.94
C PHE A 21 10.94 7.62 17.32
N ALA A 22 11.49 8.62 16.63
CA ALA A 22 11.18 10.04 16.87
C ALA A 22 9.81 10.47 16.31
N PHE A 23 9.13 9.62 15.52
CA PHE A 23 7.86 9.96 14.89
C PHE A 23 6.67 9.37 15.67
N ASP A 24 5.54 10.06 15.54
CA ASP A 24 4.26 9.59 16.06
C ASP A 24 3.69 8.46 15.19
N TRP A 25 3.46 7.30 15.81
CA TRP A 25 2.89 6.10 15.18
C TRP A 25 1.50 5.75 15.71
N THR A 26 0.81 6.73 16.33
CA THR A 26 -0.56 6.55 16.79
C THR A 26 -1.47 6.12 15.63
N GLU A 27 -2.31 5.13 15.86
CA GLU A 27 -3.30 4.68 14.88
C GLU A 27 -4.27 5.81 14.52
N PRO A 28 -4.75 5.89 13.27
CA PRO A 28 -5.86 6.76 12.93
C PRO A 28 -7.09 6.47 13.79
N GLU A 29 -7.87 7.49 14.09
CA GLU A 29 -9.20 7.29 14.66
C GLU A 29 -10.11 6.72 13.57
N THR A 30 -10.79 5.61 13.83
CA THR A 30 -11.52 4.84 12.81
C THR A 30 -13.04 4.86 13.03
N LEU A 31 -13.77 4.91 11.92
CA LEU A 31 -15.16 4.44 11.84
C LEU A 31 -15.15 3.08 11.16
N GLU A 32 -15.73 2.07 11.79
CA GLU A 32 -15.66 0.69 11.30
C GLU A 32 -17.02 0.01 11.20
N GLY A 33 -17.08 -0.99 10.30
CA GLY A 33 -18.20 -1.87 10.10
C GLY A 33 -19.14 -1.45 8.96
N PRO A 34 -20.12 -2.31 8.64
CA PRO A 34 -21.08 -2.06 7.58
C PRO A 34 -21.84 -0.74 7.78
N GLY A 35 -21.91 0.08 6.73
CA GLY A 35 -22.56 1.38 6.76
C GLY A 35 -21.79 2.47 7.52
N ALA A 36 -20.52 2.25 7.87
CA ALA A 36 -19.70 3.25 8.57
C ALA A 36 -19.58 4.57 7.79
N ILE A 37 -19.62 4.52 6.46
CA ILE A 37 -19.59 5.70 5.60
C ILE A 37 -20.72 6.69 5.90
N ARG A 38 -21.88 6.21 6.31
CA ARG A 38 -23.05 7.06 6.64
C ARG A 38 -22.83 7.89 7.90
N LYS A 39 -21.90 7.49 8.77
CA LYS A 39 -21.55 8.21 10.00
C LYS A 39 -20.47 9.27 9.75
N LEU A 40 -19.82 9.25 8.59
CA LEU A 40 -18.70 10.13 8.27
C LEU A 40 -19.06 11.62 8.35
N PRO A 41 -20.21 12.12 7.87
CA PRO A 41 -20.54 13.55 7.95
C PRO A 41 -20.59 14.08 9.39
N GLU A 42 -21.24 13.38 10.30
CA GLU A 42 -21.28 13.79 11.72
C GLU A 42 -19.88 13.68 12.38
N PHE A 43 -19.09 12.70 11.96
CA PHE A 43 -17.71 12.58 12.40
C PHE A 43 -16.86 13.76 11.94
N ILE A 44 -17.00 14.21 10.68
CA ILE A 44 -16.34 15.41 10.14
C ILE A 44 -16.71 16.65 10.96
N LYS A 45 -17.99 16.85 11.25
CA LYS A 45 -18.47 17.95 12.10
C LYS A 45 -17.86 17.92 13.50
N SER A 46 -17.75 16.73 14.09
CA SER A 46 -17.13 16.56 15.42
C SER A 46 -15.66 16.98 15.45
N LYS A 47 -15.00 17.03 14.29
CA LYS A 47 -13.63 17.53 14.14
C LYS A 47 -13.55 19.03 13.83
N GLY A 48 -14.70 19.72 13.81
CA GLY A 48 -14.79 21.15 13.56
C GLY A 48 -14.67 21.54 12.09
N VAL A 49 -14.80 20.56 11.16
CA VAL A 49 -14.72 20.78 9.71
C VAL A 49 -16.12 20.96 9.13
N LYS A 50 -16.33 22.03 8.33
CA LYS A 50 -17.64 22.39 7.76
C LYS A 50 -17.69 22.13 6.27
N LYS A 51 -16.55 22.20 5.58
CA LYS A 51 -16.45 22.03 4.14
C LYS A 51 -15.26 21.18 3.75
N VAL A 52 -15.47 20.20 2.89
CA VAL A 52 -14.42 19.27 2.46
C VAL A 52 -14.29 19.19 0.94
N LEU A 53 -13.08 18.88 0.47
CA LEU A 53 -12.87 18.40 -0.89
C LEU A 53 -12.87 16.85 -0.85
N ILE A 54 -13.74 16.23 -1.64
CA ILE A 54 -13.76 14.80 -1.88
C ILE A 54 -12.91 14.51 -3.10
N VAL A 55 -11.82 13.77 -2.92
CA VAL A 55 -10.92 13.33 -3.99
C VAL A 55 -11.23 11.88 -4.33
N THR A 56 -11.63 11.62 -5.56
CA THR A 56 -12.06 10.31 -6.06
C THR A 56 -11.72 10.14 -7.55
N ASP A 57 -12.28 9.17 -8.21
CA ASP A 57 -12.13 8.94 -9.65
C ASP A 57 -13.49 8.78 -10.36
N LYS A 58 -13.47 8.92 -11.69
CA LYS A 58 -14.68 8.81 -12.52
C LYS A 58 -15.31 7.43 -12.51
N GLY A 59 -14.51 6.39 -12.26
CA GLY A 59 -15.02 5.01 -12.18
C GLY A 59 -15.96 4.84 -10.99
N LEU A 60 -15.53 5.31 -9.83
CA LEU A 60 -16.32 5.24 -8.59
C LEU A 60 -17.56 6.15 -8.65
N MET A 61 -17.43 7.33 -9.27
CA MET A 61 -18.57 8.19 -9.54
C MET A 61 -19.57 7.52 -10.49
N GLY A 62 -19.09 6.88 -11.56
CA GLY A 62 -19.93 6.23 -12.58
C GLY A 62 -20.73 5.02 -12.08
N ILE A 63 -20.24 4.35 -11.02
CA ILE A 63 -20.97 3.25 -10.36
C ILE A 63 -21.78 3.70 -9.15
N HIS A 64 -21.91 5.01 -8.93
CA HIS A 64 -22.72 5.61 -7.85
C HIS A 64 -22.30 5.18 -6.43
N LEU A 65 -21.02 4.87 -6.22
CA LEU A 65 -20.55 4.37 -4.92
C LEU A 65 -20.56 5.44 -3.81
N LEU A 66 -20.58 6.73 -4.20
CA LEU A 66 -20.58 7.88 -3.29
C LEU A 66 -21.99 8.40 -2.95
N ASP A 67 -23.03 7.91 -3.59
CA ASP A 67 -24.39 8.51 -3.47
C ASP A 67 -24.87 8.53 -2.01
N SER A 68 -24.67 7.45 -1.26
CA SER A 68 -25.04 7.40 0.15
C SER A 68 -24.28 8.43 1.01
N LEU A 69 -23.00 8.67 0.69
CA LEU A 69 -22.21 9.72 1.35
C LEU A 69 -22.77 11.11 1.03
N PHE A 70 -23.08 11.40 -0.23
CA PHE A 70 -23.64 12.69 -0.64
C PHE A 70 -24.97 13.00 0.04
N GLU A 71 -25.85 11.99 0.14
CA GLU A 71 -27.12 12.13 0.86
C GLU A 71 -26.90 12.47 2.34
N GLU A 72 -26.02 11.73 3.02
CA GLU A 72 -25.75 11.96 4.44
C GLU A 72 -24.99 13.29 4.68
N MET A 73 -24.10 13.71 3.77
CA MET A 73 -23.45 15.05 3.83
C MET A 73 -24.50 16.16 3.76
N THR A 74 -25.46 16.03 2.84
CA THR A 74 -26.56 16.99 2.68
C THR A 74 -27.43 17.07 3.94
N LYS A 75 -27.83 15.91 4.49
CA LYS A 75 -28.64 15.83 5.74
C LYS A 75 -27.90 16.44 6.93
N ALA A 76 -26.61 16.21 7.03
CA ALA A 76 -25.77 16.72 8.10
C ALA A 76 -25.43 18.21 7.95
N GLY A 77 -25.65 18.80 6.78
CA GLY A 77 -25.26 20.18 6.47
C GLY A 77 -23.75 20.39 6.38
N VAL A 78 -23.01 19.35 5.94
CA VAL A 78 -21.58 19.45 5.65
C VAL A 78 -21.42 19.78 4.16
N GLU A 79 -20.80 20.90 3.85
CA GLU A 79 -20.54 21.29 2.47
C GLU A 79 -19.42 20.45 1.85
N TYR A 80 -19.55 20.17 0.55
CA TYR A 80 -18.51 19.43 -0.15
C TYR A 80 -18.35 19.90 -1.61
N VAL A 81 -17.16 19.67 -2.11
CA VAL A 81 -16.81 19.81 -3.53
C VAL A 81 -16.16 18.50 -3.96
N VAL A 82 -16.38 18.05 -5.19
CA VAL A 82 -15.85 16.77 -5.68
C VAL A 82 -14.79 17.03 -6.74
N TYR A 83 -13.64 16.40 -6.58
CA TYR A 83 -12.62 16.22 -7.60
C TYR A 83 -12.60 14.74 -8.01
N ASP A 84 -13.10 14.43 -9.18
CA ASP A 84 -13.18 13.06 -9.75
C ASP A 84 -12.14 12.80 -10.85
N GLY A 85 -11.21 13.73 -11.03
CA GLY A 85 -10.19 13.68 -12.08
C GLY A 85 -8.99 12.79 -11.77
N THR A 86 -8.99 12.02 -10.67
CA THR A 86 -7.84 11.16 -10.33
C THR A 86 -7.69 10.03 -11.33
N GLU A 87 -6.49 9.91 -11.90
CA GLU A 87 -6.11 8.82 -12.80
C GLU A 87 -5.35 7.71 -12.04
N PRO A 88 -5.30 6.48 -12.58
CA PRO A 88 -4.40 5.46 -12.07
C PRO A 88 -2.95 5.98 -12.02
N ASN A 89 -2.28 5.86 -10.86
CA ASN A 89 -0.99 6.51 -10.58
C ASN A 89 -1.07 8.03 -10.78
N PRO A 90 -1.66 8.79 -9.85
CA PRO A 90 -2.01 10.18 -10.03
C PRO A 90 -0.83 11.04 -10.48
N SER A 91 -1.10 11.91 -11.42
CA SER A 91 -0.10 12.80 -11.98
C SER A 91 0.09 14.07 -11.14
N ILE A 92 1.18 14.79 -11.40
CA ILE A 92 1.40 16.11 -10.79
C ILE A 92 0.24 17.06 -11.12
N GLU A 93 -0.30 16.98 -12.34
CA GLU A 93 -1.44 17.76 -12.79
C GLU A 93 -2.69 17.44 -11.96
N ASN A 94 -3.02 16.16 -11.75
CA ASN A 94 -4.15 15.77 -10.89
C ASN A 94 -4.05 16.39 -9.49
N ILE A 95 -2.84 16.41 -8.92
CA ILE A 95 -2.60 16.97 -7.59
C ILE A 95 -2.81 18.48 -7.57
N GLU A 96 -2.29 19.21 -8.56
CA GLU A 96 -2.42 20.66 -8.60
C GLU A 96 -3.88 21.08 -8.91
N ASP A 97 -4.61 20.31 -9.73
CA ASP A 97 -6.04 20.54 -10.00
C ASP A 97 -6.87 20.33 -8.73
N ALA A 98 -6.66 19.23 -8.01
CA ALA A 98 -7.32 18.96 -6.74
C ALA A 98 -6.99 20.04 -5.69
N ARG A 99 -5.71 20.46 -5.61
CA ARG A 99 -5.28 21.57 -4.75
C ARG A 99 -5.98 22.87 -5.10
N GLN A 100 -6.05 23.20 -6.40
CA GLN A 100 -6.68 24.47 -6.84
C GLN A 100 -8.14 24.47 -6.46
N LEU A 101 -8.85 23.35 -6.70
CA LEU A 101 -10.27 23.22 -6.34
C LEU A 101 -10.47 23.36 -4.80
N TYR A 102 -9.57 22.81 -3.99
CA TYR A 102 -9.61 22.96 -2.54
C TYR A 102 -9.50 24.44 -2.12
N VAL A 103 -8.55 25.18 -2.71
CA VAL A 103 -8.29 26.60 -2.36
C VAL A 103 -9.41 27.50 -2.83
N ASP A 104 -9.87 27.34 -4.07
CA ASP A 104 -10.91 28.18 -4.68
C ASP A 104 -12.25 28.06 -3.96
N ASN A 105 -12.50 26.92 -3.35
CA ASN A 105 -13.74 26.65 -2.61
C ASN A 105 -13.59 26.82 -1.11
N ALA A 106 -12.44 27.29 -0.60
CA ALA A 106 -12.16 27.47 0.81
C ALA A 106 -12.47 26.21 1.64
N CYS A 107 -12.09 25.02 1.13
CA CYS A 107 -12.26 23.76 1.88
C CYS A 107 -11.39 23.75 3.13
N GLU A 108 -11.86 23.08 4.18
CA GLU A 108 -11.20 22.98 5.49
C GLU A 108 -10.59 21.59 5.74
N GLY A 109 -11.04 20.58 4.98
CA GLY A 109 -10.59 19.19 5.06
C GLY A 109 -10.66 18.47 3.72
N LEU A 110 -10.16 17.23 3.71
CA LEU A 110 -10.13 16.35 2.55
C LEU A 110 -10.79 15.01 2.89
N ILE A 111 -11.57 14.46 1.97
CA ILE A 111 -11.95 13.06 1.96
C ILE A 111 -11.21 12.41 0.80
N ALA A 112 -10.40 11.39 1.09
CA ALA A 112 -9.77 10.52 0.08
C ALA A 112 -10.67 9.30 -0.09
N PHE A 113 -11.48 9.25 -1.15
CA PHE A 113 -12.44 8.18 -1.38
C PHE A 113 -12.00 7.33 -2.57
N GLY A 114 -11.58 6.09 -2.31
CA GLY A 114 -11.16 5.15 -3.36
C GLY A 114 -10.04 4.21 -2.95
N GLY A 115 -9.38 3.64 -3.93
CA GLY A 115 -8.16 2.84 -3.74
C GLY A 115 -6.91 3.71 -3.56
N GLY A 116 -5.73 3.13 -3.80
CA GLY A 116 -4.45 3.82 -3.61
C GLY A 116 -4.32 5.14 -4.37
N SER A 117 -4.81 5.21 -5.63
CA SER A 117 -4.63 6.41 -6.46
C SER A 117 -5.39 7.64 -5.94
N PRO A 118 -6.70 7.59 -5.62
CA PRO A 118 -7.39 8.70 -4.97
C PRO A 118 -6.77 9.08 -3.62
N MET A 119 -6.29 8.09 -2.84
CA MET A 119 -5.63 8.36 -1.57
C MET A 119 -4.31 9.10 -1.74
N ASP A 120 -3.47 8.68 -2.67
CA ASP A 120 -2.19 9.32 -2.95
C ASP A 120 -2.39 10.73 -3.52
N CYS A 121 -3.40 10.91 -4.38
CA CYS A 121 -3.78 12.23 -4.90
C CYS A 121 -4.21 13.17 -3.75
N ALA A 122 -5.10 12.72 -2.88
CA ALA A 122 -5.59 13.53 -1.75
C ALA A 122 -4.46 13.89 -0.76
N LYS A 123 -3.60 12.92 -0.43
CA LYS A 123 -2.42 13.15 0.42
C LYS A 123 -1.49 14.20 -0.20
N ALA A 124 -1.14 14.04 -1.48
CA ALA A 124 -0.25 14.96 -2.16
C ALA A 124 -0.88 16.34 -2.37
N ALA A 125 -2.17 16.42 -2.67
CA ALA A 125 -2.92 17.69 -2.74
C ALA A 125 -2.95 18.39 -1.38
N GLY A 126 -3.25 17.66 -0.30
CA GLY A 126 -3.18 18.18 1.06
C GLY A 126 -1.79 18.67 1.45
N ALA A 127 -0.74 17.94 1.04
CA ALA A 127 0.64 18.38 1.22
C ALA A 127 0.93 19.69 0.49
N ARG A 128 0.42 19.84 -0.75
CA ARG A 128 0.55 21.07 -1.54
C ARG A 128 -0.23 22.24 -0.95
N VAL A 129 -1.43 21.98 -0.39
CA VAL A 129 -2.21 23.00 0.34
C VAL A 129 -1.42 23.52 1.54
N ALA A 130 -0.89 22.60 2.36
CA ALA A 130 -0.14 22.95 3.57
C ALA A 130 1.24 23.57 3.28
N ASN A 131 1.84 23.24 2.13
CA ASN A 131 3.19 23.68 1.75
C ASN A 131 3.18 24.36 0.37
N PRO A 132 2.52 25.51 0.19
CA PRO A 132 2.27 26.12 -1.12
C PRO A 132 3.55 26.56 -1.85
N ARG A 133 4.67 26.74 -1.16
CA ARG A 133 5.96 27.12 -1.75
C ARG A 133 6.79 25.93 -2.22
N ILE A 134 6.41 24.70 -1.88
CA ILE A 134 7.13 23.48 -2.25
C ILE A 134 6.38 22.80 -3.39
N PRO A 135 6.87 22.84 -4.65
CA PRO A 135 6.21 22.13 -5.76
C PRO A 135 6.31 20.60 -5.55
N VAL A 136 5.35 19.85 -6.11
CA VAL A 136 5.26 18.39 -5.97
C VAL A 136 6.59 17.68 -6.26
N LYS A 137 7.30 18.09 -7.33
CA LYS A 137 8.62 17.53 -7.70
C LYS A 137 9.68 17.65 -6.59
N LYS A 138 9.61 18.69 -5.77
CA LYS A 138 10.55 18.90 -4.64
C LYS A 138 10.12 18.16 -3.37
N MET A 139 8.90 17.64 -3.31
CA MET A 139 8.43 16.80 -2.20
C MET A 139 8.92 15.37 -2.30
N ARG A 140 9.45 14.93 -3.46
CA ARG A 140 10.02 13.59 -3.68
C ARG A 140 11.08 13.24 -2.63
N GLY A 141 11.01 12.00 -2.13
CA GLY A 141 11.96 11.45 -1.15
C GLY A 141 11.40 11.48 0.27
N VAL A 142 12.27 11.63 1.25
CA VAL A 142 11.93 11.44 2.66
C VAL A 142 12.01 12.78 3.41
N LEU A 143 11.00 13.06 4.26
CA LEU A 143 10.96 14.21 5.20
C LEU A 143 11.13 15.58 4.50
N LYS A 144 10.37 15.81 3.44
CA LYS A 144 10.43 17.06 2.65
C LYS A 144 9.33 18.07 3.00
N LEU A 145 8.32 17.66 3.74
CA LEU A 145 7.23 18.54 4.15
C LEU A 145 7.60 19.33 5.41
N VAL A 146 7.06 20.53 5.53
CA VAL A 146 7.28 21.40 6.71
C VAL A 146 6.02 21.45 7.57
N HIS A 147 4.84 21.59 6.96
CA HIS A 147 3.57 21.76 7.65
C HIS A 147 2.72 20.49 7.58
N LYS A 148 1.88 20.29 8.61
CA LYS A 148 0.89 19.20 8.66
C LYS A 148 -0.21 19.45 7.63
N LEU A 149 -0.74 18.37 7.07
CA LEU A 149 -1.88 18.42 6.16
C LEU A 149 -3.14 18.96 6.87
N PRO A 150 -4.11 19.50 6.10
CA PRO A 150 -5.48 19.65 6.58
C PRO A 150 -6.05 18.32 7.08
N PRO A 151 -7.13 18.33 7.87
CA PRO A 151 -7.81 17.09 8.26
C PRO A 151 -8.09 16.21 7.03
N LEU A 152 -7.59 14.98 7.06
CA LEU A 152 -7.74 14.01 5.97
C LEU A 152 -8.48 12.77 6.48
N PHE A 153 -9.63 12.50 5.86
CA PHE A 153 -10.49 11.34 6.12
C PHE A 153 -10.29 10.35 4.98
N ALA A 154 -9.67 9.23 5.26
CA ALA A 154 -9.37 8.20 4.27
C ALA A 154 -10.48 7.14 4.24
N VAL A 155 -11.06 6.92 3.07
CA VAL A 155 -12.16 5.98 2.82
C VAL A 155 -11.73 4.97 1.77
N PRO A 156 -11.08 3.86 2.15
CA PRO A 156 -10.65 2.84 1.21
C PRO A 156 -11.84 2.10 0.59
N THR A 157 -11.79 1.91 -0.72
CA THR A 157 -12.73 1.06 -1.47
C THR A 157 -12.07 -0.21 -1.98
N THR A 158 -10.80 -0.45 -1.63
CA THR A 158 -10.04 -1.66 -1.91
C THR A 158 -9.37 -2.16 -0.64
N ALA A 159 -9.21 -3.46 -0.51
CA ALA A 159 -8.51 -4.09 0.61
C ALA A 159 -7.11 -4.55 0.14
N GLY A 160 -6.15 -3.63 0.07
CA GLY A 160 -4.83 -3.94 -0.49
C GLY A 160 -3.73 -2.98 -0.07
N THR A 161 -3.83 -1.73 -0.50
CA THR A 161 -2.74 -0.74 -0.37
C THR A 161 -2.46 -0.30 1.06
N GLY A 162 -3.45 -0.38 1.97
CA GLY A 162 -3.33 0.17 3.31
C GLY A 162 -3.02 1.68 3.33
N SER A 163 -3.30 2.40 2.22
CA SER A 163 -2.91 3.80 2.08
C SER A 163 -3.59 4.71 3.13
N GLU A 164 -4.70 4.28 3.71
CA GLU A 164 -5.42 4.96 4.80
C GLU A 164 -4.61 5.10 6.09
N VAL A 165 -3.49 4.38 6.21
CA VAL A 165 -2.60 4.45 7.40
C VAL A 165 -1.15 4.76 7.07
N THR A 166 -0.80 4.89 5.77
CA THR A 166 0.60 5.00 5.37
C THR A 166 1.09 6.45 5.25
N LEU A 167 2.40 6.60 5.40
CA LEU A 167 3.13 7.86 5.26
C LEU A 167 3.55 8.18 3.81
N ALA A 168 3.18 7.34 2.86
CA ALA A 168 3.59 7.45 1.48
C ALA A 168 2.47 7.99 0.57
N ALA A 169 2.87 8.68 -0.49
CA ALA A 169 2.05 8.97 -1.66
C ALA A 169 2.92 8.82 -2.91
N VAL A 170 2.44 8.04 -3.88
CA VAL A 170 3.14 7.83 -5.15
C VAL A 170 2.53 8.72 -6.23
N VAL A 171 3.36 9.51 -6.88
CA VAL A 171 2.97 10.50 -7.88
C VAL A 171 3.74 10.27 -9.17
N SER A 172 3.05 10.33 -10.30
CA SER A 172 3.64 10.19 -11.62
C SER A 172 3.94 11.55 -12.24
N ASP A 173 5.12 11.69 -12.82
CA ASP A 173 5.47 12.82 -13.65
C ASP A 173 5.26 12.43 -15.14
N ARG A 174 4.20 12.95 -15.77
CA ARG A 174 3.87 12.65 -17.17
C ARG A 174 4.99 13.03 -18.15
N LYS A 175 5.84 14.01 -17.77
CA LYS A 175 6.93 14.48 -18.66
C LYS A 175 8.13 13.56 -18.68
N THR A 176 8.44 12.92 -17.53
CA THR A 176 9.60 12.03 -17.38
C THR A 176 9.20 10.56 -17.28
N HIS A 177 7.90 10.25 -17.18
CA HIS A 177 7.37 8.91 -16.92
C HIS A 177 7.92 8.28 -15.63
N GLU A 178 8.46 9.10 -14.72
CA GLU A 178 8.96 8.62 -13.43
C GLU A 178 7.85 8.60 -12.37
N LYS A 179 7.83 7.52 -11.59
CA LYS A 179 7.05 7.46 -10.35
C LYS A 179 7.88 8.05 -9.22
N ASN A 180 7.30 8.99 -8.49
CA ASN A 180 7.95 9.73 -7.42
C ASN A 180 7.22 9.43 -6.10
N ALA A 181 7.88 8.71 -5.20
CA ALA A 181 7.34 8.53 -3.85
C ALA A 181 7.65 9.74 -2.97
N ILE A 182 6.63 10.25 -2.32
CA ILE A 182 6.71 11.24 -1.23
C ILE A 182 6.52 10.44 0.06
N ASN A 183 7.53 10.44 0.92
CA ASN A 183 7.51 9.69 2.17
C ASN A 183 7.69 10.66 3.36
N ASP A 184 6.58 10.97 4.02
CA ASP A 184 6.62 11.88 5.17
C ASP A 184 5.52 11.49 6.18
N PRO A 185 5.83 11.37 7.48
CA PRO A 185 4.84 11.07 8.52
C PRO A 185 3.63 12.01 8.53
N ARG A 186 3.79 13.23 7.99
CA ARG A 186 2.71 14.22 7.89
C ARG A 186 1.65 13.85 6.87
N LEU A 187 1.95 12.91 5.93
CA LEU A 187 0.98 12.39 4.95
C LEU A 187 -0.01 11.38 5.55
N ARG A 188 0.30 10.83 6.73
CA ARG A 188 -0.57 9.83 7.36
C ARG A 188 -1.95 10.43 7.65
N PRO A 189 -3.03 9.82 7.15
CA PRO A 189 -4.38 10.21 7.54
C PRO A 189 -4.56 10.07 9.05
N LYS A 190 -5.30 11.01 9.64
CA LYS A 190 -5.67 10.93 11.07
C LYS A 190 -6.97 10.18 11.28
N TYR A 191 -7.77 10.06 10.24
CA TYR A 191 -9.11 9.48 10.28
C TYR A 191 -9.24 8.48 9.15
N ALA A 192 -9.79 7.30 9.43
CA ALA A 192 -10.08 6.30 8.43
C ALA A 192 -11.50 5.75 8.59
N VAL A 193 -12.13 5.39 7.47
CA VAL A 193 -13.47 4.79 7.45
C VAL A 193 -13.37 3.42 6.81
N LEU A 194 -13.50 2.37 7.60
CA LEU A 194 -13.38 1.00 7.16
C LEU A 194 -14.78 0.40 6.98
N ASP A 195 -15.41 0.71 5.85
CA ASP A 195 -16.75 0.23 5.50
C ASP A 195 -16.66 -0.89 4.48
N PRO A 196 -16.93 -2.16 4.87
CA PRO A 196 -16.84 -3.30 3.96
C PRO A 196 -17.87 -3.25 2.83
N GLU A 197 -19.01 -2.56 3.00
CA GLU A 197 -20.01 -2.43 1.93
C GLU A 197 -19.43 -1.75 0.68
N LEU A 198 -18.46 -0.83 0.86
CA LEU A 198 -17.78 -0.14 -0.26
C LEU A 198 -16.89 -1.07 -1.09
N THR A 199 -16.58 -2.25 -0.60
CA THR A 199 -15.73 -3.24 -1.29
C THR A 199 -16.52 -4.37 -1.94
N THR A 200 -17.82 -4.50 -1.68
CA THR A 200 -18.65 -5.61 -2.17
C THR A 200 -18.89 -5.59 -3.69
N GLY A 201 -18.64 -4.46 -4.33
CA GLY A 201 -18.72 -4.29 -5.79
C GLY A 201 -17.42 -4.59 -6.53
N LEU A 202 -16.32 -4.88 -5.81
CA LEU A 202 -15.03 -5.15 -6.45
C LEU A 202 -15.06 -6.42 -7.30
N PRO A 203 -14.56 -6.36 -8.53
CA PRO A 203 -14.37 -7.56 -9.37
C PRO A 203 -13.42 -8.57 -8.70
N PRO A 204 -13.60 -9.88 -8.94
CA PRO A 204 -12.75 -10.92 -8.35
C PRO A 204 -11.24 -10.70 -8.59
N HIS A 205 -10.83 -10.32 -9.81
CA HIS A 205 -9.43 -10.09 -10.15
C HIS A 205 -8.82 -8.89 -9.40
N ILE A 206 -9.62 -7.88 -9.05
CA ILE A 206 -9.14 -6.76 -8.18
C ILE A 206 -9.07 -7.25 -6.74
N THR A 207 -10.07 -8.01 -6.27
CA THR A 207 -10.05 -8.58 -4.92
C THR A 207 -8.81 -9.44 -4.68
N SER A 208 -8.50 -10.36 -5.61
CA SER A 208 -7.34 -11.25 -5.47
C SER A 208 -6.02 -10.47 -5.49
N THR A 209 -5.82 -9.60 -6.48
CA THR A 209 -4.55 -8.90 -6.64
C THR A 209 -4.29 -7.87 -5.53
N THR A 210 -5.33 -7.17 -5.06
CA THR A 210 -5.18 -6.26 -3.91
C THR A 210 -4.98 -7.01 -2.60
N GLY A 211 -5.68 -8.14 -2.39
CA GLY A 211 -5.49 -8.96 -1.20
C GLY A 211 -4.09 -9.58 -1.13
N MET A 212 -3.54 -10.02 -2.27
CA MET A 212 -2.16 -10.51 -2.35
C MET A 212 -1.13 -9.38 -2.18
N ASP A 213 -1.47 -8.15 -2.57
CA ASP A 213 -0.68 -6.95 -2.26
C ASP A 213 -0.60 -6.71 -0.75
N ALA A 214 -1.75 -6.78 -0.05
CA ALA A 214 -1.78 -6.70 1.41
C ALA A 214 -0.96 -7.81 2.08
N LEU A 215 -1.01 -9.05 1.55
CA LEU A 215 -0.17 -10.14 2.03
C LEU A 215 1.32 -9.84 1.82
N THR A 216 1.68 -9.31 0.66
CA THR A 216 3.06 -8.92 0.36
C THR A 216 3.56 -7.85 1.34
N HIS A 217 2.75 -6.83 1.61
CA HIS A 217 3.05 -5.81 2.62
C HIS A 217 3.31 -6.42 4.00
N ALA A 218 2.41 -7.29 4.45
CA ALA A 218 2.53 -7.94 5.76
C ALA A 218 3.78 -8.83 5.85
N VAL A 219 4.03 -9.65 4.83
CA VAL A 219 5.17 -10.58 4.80
C VAL A 219 6.49 -9.82 4.72
N GLU A 220 6.64 -8.85 3.80
CA GLU A 220 7.89 -8.08 3.68
C GLU A 220 8.19 -7.26 4.94
N ALA A 221 7.16 -6.63 5.54
CA ALA A 221 7.32 -5.95 6.82
C ALA A 221 7.76 -6.91 7.93
N TYR A 222 7.19 -8.12 7.99
CA TYR A 222 7.48 -9.10 9.03
C TYR A 222 8.89 -9.67 8.92
N ILE A 223 9.31 -10.10 7.73
CA ILE A 223 10.64 -10.69 7.53
C ILE A 223 11.75 -9.64 7.51
N GLY A 224 11.41 -8.36 7.33
CA GLY A 224 12.35 -7.24 7.32
C GLY A 224 13.08 -7.07 8.65
N ARG A 225 14.21 -6.35 8.65
CA ARG A 225 15.07 -6.15 9.84
C ARG A 225 14.73 -4.90 10.64
N SER A 226 13.79 -4.07 10.17
CA SER A 226 13.36 -2.83 10.85
C SER A 226 12.09 -2.98 11.67
N ASN A 227 11.54 -4.18 11.75
CA ASN A 227 10.35 -4.44 12.56
C ASN A 227 10.56 -4.14 14.05
N VAL A 228 9.46 -3.85 14.70
CA VAL A 228 9.31 -3.68 16.15
C VAL A 228 8.10 -4.49 16.60
N LYS A 229 7.91 -4.66 17.92
CA LYS A 229 6.84 -5.51 18.46
C LYS A 229 5.45 -5.17 17.89
N SER A 230 5.11 -3.89 17.71
CA SER A 230 3.82 -3.50 17.13
C SER A 230 3.71 -3.87 15.66
N THR A 231 4.74 -3.64 14.84
CA THR A 231 4.71 -3.99 13.40
C THR A 231 4.70 -5.50 13.18
N GLU A 232 5.35 -6.27 14.04
CA GLU A 232 5.24 -7.74 14.02
C GLU A 232 3.81 -8.19 14.30
N MET A 233 3.20 -7.67 15.36
CA MET A 233 1.81 -7.98 15.72
C MET A 233 0.83 -7.64 14.59
N TYR A 234 0.97 -6.47 13.95
CA TYR A 234 0.10 -6.09 12.84
C TYR A 234 0.31 -7.00 11.62
N ALA A 235 1.55 -7.33 11.27
CA ALA A 235 1.86 -8.21 10.15
C ALA A 235 1.33 -9.64 10.38
N GLU A 236 1.44 -10.15 11.61
CA GLU A 236 0.89 -11.45 12.02
C GLU A 236 -0.63 -11.47 11.91
N LYS A 237 -1.32 -10.43 12.43
CA LYS A 237 -2.79 -10.30 12.30
C LYS A 237 -3.21 -10.24 10.84
N ALA A 238 -2.56 -9.39 10.04
CA ALA A 238 -2.85 -9.26 8.62
C ALA A 238 -2.69 -10.59 7.87
N THR A 239 -1.58 -11.28 8.07
CA THR A 239 -1.30 -12.57 7.43
C THR A 239 -2.39 -13.59 7.77
N LYS A 240 -2.73 -13.74 9.06
CA LYS A 240 -3.79 -14.65 9.51
C LYS A 240 -5.11 -14.35 8.82
N MET A 241 -5.57 -13.10 8.90
CA MET A 241 -6.86 -12.66 8.35
C MET A 241 -6.94 -12.85 6.83
N ILE A 242 -5.84 -12.61 6.10
CA ILE A 242 -5.78 -12.82 4.65
C ILE A 242 -5.93 -14.30 4.31
N PHE A 243 -5.18 -15.20 4.98
CA PHE A 243 -5.30 -16.64 4.75
C PHE A 243 -6.68 -17.18 5.10
N GLU A 244 -7.37 -16.60 6.09
CA GLU A 244 -8.73 -17.00 6.47
C GLU A 244 -9.81 -16.51 5.49
N SER A 245 -9.62 -15.38 4.80
CA SER A 245 -10.76 -14.70 4.17
C SER A 245 -10.57 -14.31 2.71
N LEU A 246 -9.35 -14.26 2.16
CA LEU A 246 -9.13 -13.74 0.81
C LEU A 246 -9.81 -14.59 -0.26
N GLU A 247 -9.69 -15.91 -0.20
CA GLU A 247 -10.33 -16.80 -1.19
C GLU A 247 -11.87 -16.76 -1.06
N THR A 248 -12.40 -16.60 0.15
CA THR A 248 -13.83 -16.40 0.36
C THR A 248 -14.30 -15.08 -0.26
N ALA A 249 -13.59 -13.97 -0.02
CA ALA A 249 -13.92 -12.68 -0.61
C ALA A 249 -13.76 -12.66 -2.15
N TYR A 250 -12.85 -13.47 -2.69
CA TYR A 250 -12.68 -13.66 -4.13
C TYR A 250 -13.83 -14.43 -4.77
N ASN A 251 -14.25 -15.55 -4.15
CA ASN A 251 -15.30 -16.43 -4.68
C ASN A 251 -16.71 -15.87 -4.45
N ASP A 252 -16.92 -15.19 -3.33
CA ASP A 252 -18.17 -14.52 -2.96
C ASP A 252 -17.92 -13.06 -2.59
N GLY A 253 -17.89 -12.21 -3.61
CA GLY A 253 -17.66 -10.78 -3.45
C GLY A 253 -18.73 -10.05 -2.63
N LYS A 254 -19.88 -10.67 -2.37
CA LYS A 254 -20.97 -10.11 -1.56
C LYS A 254 -20.90 -10.52 -0.08
N ASN A 255 -19.98 -11.39 0.28
CA ASN A 255 -19.76 -11.80 1.67
C ASN A 255 -19.16 -10.64 2.48
N VAL A 256 -20.01 -9.90 3.17
CA VAL A 256 -19.63 -8.69 3.94
C VAL A 256 -18.62 -9.02 5.04
N GLU A 257 -18.73 -10.17 5.70
CA GLU A 257 -17.80 -10.58 6.76
C GLU A 257 -16.38 -10.82 6.21
N ALA A 258 -16.27 -11.53 5.08
CA ALA A 258 -14.98 -11.72 4.41
C ALA A 258 -14.41 -10.39 3.91
N ARG A 259 -15.25 -9.48 3.38
CA ARG A 259 -14.84 -8.12 2.97
C ARG A 259 -14.35 -7.29 4.16
N GLU A 260 -15.04 -7.34 5.30
CA GLU A 260 -14.63 -6.65 6.52
C GLU A 260 -13.28 -7.16 7.02
N THR A 261 -13.13 -8.49 7.05
CA THR A 261 -11.86 -9.13 7.44
C THR A 261 -10.72 -8.70 6.53
N MET A 262 -10.92 -8.70 5.21
CA MET A 262 -9.91 -8.28 4.25
C MET A 262 -9.57 -6.78 4.37
N LEU A 263 -10.56 -5.92 4.59
CA LEU A 263 -10.34 -4.49 4.77
C LEU A 263 -9.49 -4.20 6.03
N LYS A 264 -9.82 -4.88 7.14
CA LYS A 264 -9.01 -4.82 8.38
C LYS A 264 -7.61 -5.41 8.19
N ALA A 265 -7.49 -6.50 7.43
CA ALA A 265 -6.19 -7.09 7.11
C ALA A 265 -5.29 -6.12 6.33
N SER A 266 -5.85 -5.44 5.33
CA SER A 266 -5.16 -4.38 4.58
C SER A 266 -4.72 -3.23 5.48
N TYR A 267 -5.59 -2.77 6.37
CA TYR A 267 -5.27 -1.76 7.39
C TYR A 267 -4.09 -2.19 8.26
N TYR A 268 -4.12 -3.42 8.80
CA TYR A 268 -3.01 -3.93 9.62
C TYR A 268 -1.72 -4.13 8.81
N ALA A 269 -1.80 -4.60 7.58
CA ALA A 269 -0.64 -4.66 6.68
C ALA A 269 -0.03 -3.27 6.46
N GLY A 270 -0.89 -2.25 6.24
CA GLY A 270 -0.52 -0.84 6.16
C GLY A 270 0.20 -0.34 7.40
N MET A 271 -0.34 -0.62 8.60
CA MET A 271 0.28 -0.28 9.88
C MET A 271 1.64 -0.97 10.09
N ALA A 272 1.80 -2.18 9.58
CA ALA A 272 3.07 -2.90 9.65
C ALA A 272 4.13 -2.24 8.75
N PHE A 273 3.86 -2.15 7.43
CA PHE A 273 4.90 -1.75 6.48
C PHE A 273 5.19 -0.25 6.49
N THR A 274 4.25 0.61 6.88
CA THR A 274 4.49 2.05 6.93
C THR A 274 5.67 2.42 7.83
N ARG A 275 5.99 1.56 8.83
CA ARG A 275 7.13 1.72 9.73
C ARG A 275 8.25 0.72 9.48
N ALA A 276 7.91 -0.54 9.13
CA ALA A 276 8.89 -1.60 8.91
C ALA A 276 9.44 -1.65 7.48
N TYR A 277 8.87 -0.87 6.57
CA TYR A 277 9.16 -0.83 5.14
C TYR A 277 8.73 -2.10 4.39
N VAL A 278 8.90 -2.04 3.08
CA VAL A 278 8.75 -3.14 2.12
C VAL A 278 10.11 -3.69 1.71
N GLY A 279 10.17 -4.56 0.72
CA GLY A 279 11.40 -5.20 0.29
C GLY A 279 11.56 -5.28 -1.23
N TYR A 280 12.29 -6.31 -1.70
CA TYR A 280 12.58 -6.46 -3.12
C TYR A 280 11.39 -6.89 -3.96
N VAL A 281 10.33 -7.46 -3.37
CA VAL A 281 9.09 -7.72 -4.11
C VAL A 281 8.57 -6.41 -4.67
N HIS A 282 8.38 -5.40 -3.82
CA HIS A 282 7.93 -4.07 -4.23
C HIS A 282 8.93 -3.36 -5.15
N ALA A 283 10.23 -3.44 -4.86
CA ALA A 283 11.25 -2.81 -5.70
C ALA A 283 11.25 -3.35 -7.13
N ILE A 284 11.02 -4.64 -7.34
CA ILE A 284 10.89 -5.25 -8.65
C ILE A 284 9.53 -4.91 -9.27
N ALA A 285 8.43 -5.03 -8.50
CA ALA A 285 7.07 -4.77 -8.96
C ALA A 285 6.87 -3.34 -9.48
N HIS A 286 7.42 -2.34 -8.81
CA HIS A 286 7.36 -0.94 -9.25
C HIS A 286 7.99 -0.76 -10.64
N ASN A 287 9.10 -1.45 -10.89
CA ASN A 287 9.79 -1.37 -12.17
C ASN A 287 9.02 -2.11 -13.27
N LEU A 288 8.51 -3.32 -13.00
CA LEU A 288 7.66 -4.05 -13.97
C LEU A 288 6.38 -3.25 -14.29
N GLY A 289 5.76 -2.65 -13.29
CA GLY A 289 4.63 -1.74 -13.48
C GLY A 289 4.96 -0.52 -14.33
N GLY A 290 6.18 0.05 -14.14
CA GLY A 290 6.65 1.21 -14.91
C GLY A 290 7.01 0.88 -16.37
N PHE A 291 7.60 -0.28 -16.65
CA PHE A 291 8.01 -0.70 -17.98
C PHE A 291 6.85 -1.26 -18.82
N TYR A 292 6.00 -2.06 -18.20
CA TYR A 292 5.01 -2.89 -18.93
C TYR A 292 3.56 -2.60 -18.55
N GLY A 293 3.31 -1.65 -17.64
CA GLY A 293 1.95 -1.34 -17.21
C GLY A 293 1.29 -2.43 -16.36
N ILE A 294 2.08 -3.38 -15.82
CA ILE A 294 1.54 -4.46 -14.99
C ILE A 294 0.88 -3.86 -13.74
N PRO A 295 -0.38 -4.22 -13.42
CA PRO A 295 -1.04 -3.77 -12.20
C PRO A 295 -0.21 -4.12 -10.96
N HIS A 296 -0.07 -3.19 -10.03
CA HIS A 296 0.83 -3.28 -8.88
C HIS A 296 0.60 -4.54 -8.03
N GLY A 297 -0.64 -4.80 -7.62
CA GLY A 297 -0.97 -5.98 -6.82
C GLY A 297 -0.74 -7.29 -7.57
N LEU A 298 -0.97 -7.32 -8.89
CA LEU A 298 -0.63 -8.49 -9.71
C LEU A 298 0.88 -8.73 -9.73
N ALA A 299 1.67 -7.67 -9.93
CA ALA A 299 3.13 -7.78 -9.91
C ALA A 299 3.62 -8.34 -8.56
N ASN A 300 3.13 -7.79 -7.45
CA ASN A 300 3.50 -8.25 -6.11
C ASN A 300 3.11 -9.72 -5.88
N ALA A 301 1.90 -10.12 -6.25
CA ALA A 301 1.40 -11.50 -6.11
C ALA A 301 2.29 -12.53 -6.82
N VAL A 302 2.71 -12.22 -8.05
CA VAL A 302 3.57 -13.11 -8.86
C VAL A 302 5.00 -13.13 -8.32
N ILE A 303 5.56 -12.00 -7.95
CA ILE A 303 6.98 -11.88 -7.54
C ILE A 303 7.22 -12.47 -6.14
N LEU A 304 6.25 -12.34 -5.23
CA LEU A 304 6.40 -12.68 -3.82
C LEU A 304 7.04 -14.07 -3.58
N PRO A 305 6.51 -15.19 -4.10
CA PRO A 305 7.09 -16.50 -3.83
C PRO A 305 8.55 -16.62 -4.30
N TYR A 306 8.91 -16.03 -5.42
CA TYR A 306 10.28 -16.11 -5.97
C TYR A 306 11.29 -15.35 -5.11
N VAL A 307 10.92 -14.20 -4.58
CA VAL A 307 11.78 -13.42 -3.67
C VAL A 307 11.90 -14.11 -2.30
N LEU A 308 10.83 -14.74 -1.80
CA LEU A 308 10.90 -15.51 -0.57
C LEU A 308 11.82 -16.72 -0.71
N GLU A 309 11.77 -17.44 -1.83
CA GLU A 309 12.71 -18.54 -2.14
C GLU A 309 14.17 -18.06 -2.22
N TYR A 310 14.39 -16.87 -2.82
CA TYR A 310 15.74 -16.27 -2.86
C TYR A 310 16.29 -15.99 -1.46
N TYR A 311 15.46 -15.52 -0.53
CA TYR A 311 15.92 -15.25 0.83
C TYR A 311 16.39 -16.52 1.57
N GLY A 312 15.78 -17.69 1.28
CA GLY A 312 16.17 -19.00 1.80
C GLY A 312 16.36 -18.99 3.33
N GLU A 313 17.43 -19.56 3.81
CA GLU A 313 17.74 -19.71 5.24
C GLU A 313 17.65 -18.41 6.04
N THR A 314 17.94 -17.24 5.40
CA THR A 314 17.89 -15.97 6.10
C THR A 314 16.47 -15.53 6.51
N ALA A 315 15.45 -16.14 5.92
CA ALA A 315 14.04 -15.86 6.21
C ALA A 315 13.30 -17.04 6.85
N HIS A 316 13.88 -18.28 6.87
CA HIS A 316 13.18 -19.49 7.30
C HIS A 316 12.51 -19.35 8.66
N ALA A 317 13.22 -18.89 9.68
CA ALA A 317 12.67 -18.78 11.04
C ALA A 317 11.48 -17.79 11.11
N ARG A 318 11.48 -16.72 10.31
CA ARG A 318 10.40 -15.73 10.26
C ARG A 318 9.20 -16.27 9.46
N LEU A 319 9.45 -16.87 8.31
CA LEU A 319 8.42 -17.50 7.48
C LEU A 319 7.77 -18.70 8.19
N ALA A 320 8.54 -19.48 8.93
CA ALA A 320 8.02 -20.58 9.75
C ALA A 320 6.99 -20.10 10.78
N LYS A 321 7.21 -18.95 11.42
CA LYS A 321 6.24 -18.35 12.34
C LYS A 321 4.97 -17.94 11.60
N LEU A 322 5.08 -17.32 10.42
CA LEU A 322 3.93 -16.98 9.61
C LEU A 322 3.15 -18.22 9.14
N ALA A 323 3.83 -19.33 8.80
CA ALA A 323 3.18 -20.59 8.47
C ALA A 323 2.30 -21.11 9.61
N VAL A 324 2.78 -21.02 10.85
CA VAL A 324 2.00 -21.40 12.04
C VAL A 324 0.81 -20.47 12.25
N ILE A 325 1.03 -19.16 12.13
CA ILE A 325 0.00 -18.14 12.33
C ILE A 325 -1.11 -18.23 11.27
N ALA A 326 -0.73 -18.52 10.03
CA ALA A 326 -1.65 -18.72 8.91
C ALA A 326 -2.36 -20.10 8.93
N GLY A 327 -2.01 -20.99 9.89
CA GLY A 327 -2.58 -22.32 9.96
C GLY A 327 -2.14 -23.27 8.83
N VAL A 328 -1.05 -22.94 8.12
CA VAL A 328 -0.56 -23.72 6.98
C VAL A 328 0.18 -24.97 7.42
N LYS A 329 1.12 -24.82 8.36
CA LYS A 329 1.91 -25.93 8.90
C LYS A 329 2.41 -25.59 10.31
N THR A 330 2.14 -26.46 11.28
CA THR A 330 2.46 -26.23 12.69
C THR A 330 3.64 -27.07 13.20
N ASP A 331 3.95 -28.17 12.54
CA ASP A 331 5.00 -29.13 12.89
C ASP A 331 6.18 -29.08 11.90
N GLY A 332 7.28 -29.73 12.23
CA GLY A 332 8.48 -29.78 11.42
C GLY A 332 9.50 -28.68 11.71
N THR A 333 10.57 -28.67 10.93
CA THR A 333 11.65 -27.69 11.00
C THR A 333 11.23 -26.32 10.47
N ASP A 334 11.98 -25.27 10.81
CA ASP A 334 11.72 -23.92 10.27
C ASP A 334 11.79 -23.88 8.74
N LYS A 335 12.69 -24.68 8.13
CA LYS A 335 12.79 -24.82 6.70
C LYS A 335 11.50 -25.40 6.10
N GLU A 336 11.03 -26.53 6.63
CA GLU A 336 9.80 -27.19 6.12
C GLU A 336 8.56 -26.31 6.27
N LYS A 337 8.45 -25.57 7.38
CA LYS A 337 7.36 -24.62 7.60
C LYS A 337 7.45 -23.44 6.64
N ALA A 338 8.65 -22.90 6.40
CA ALA A 338 8.86 -21.79 5.47
C ALA A 338 8.54 -22.19 4.02
N GLU A 339 8.99 -23.38 3.59
CA GLU A 339 8.68 -23.93 2.27
C GLU A 339 7.17 -24.17 2.10
N ALA A 340 6.50 -24.70 3.13
CA ALA A 340 5.03 -24.86 3.12
C ALA A 340 4.30 -23.54 3.03
N PHE A 341 4.77 -22.48 3.69
CA PHE A 341 4.19 -21.13 3.60
C PHE A 341 4.32 -20.55 2.18
N ILE A 342 5.49 -20.68 1.57
CA ILE A 342 5.73 -20.23 0.19
C ILE A 342 4.82 -21.00 -0.79
N GLU A 343 4.70 -22.31 -0.60
CA GLU A 343 3.84 -23.14 -1.45
C GLU A 343 2.34 -22.79 -1.27
N ALA A 344 1.91 -22.49 -0.05
CA ALA A 344 0.54 -22.01 0.21
C ALA A 344 0.25 -20.70 -0.51
N ILE A 345 1.21 -19.76 -0.57
CA ILE A 345 1.07 -18.51 -1.35
C ILE A 345 0.90 -18.82 -2.84
N LYS A 346 1.69 -19.73 -3.40
CA LYS A 346 1.56 -20.16 -4.81
C LYS A 346 0.20 -20.81 -5.07
N GLN A 347 -0.26 -21.63 -4.14
CA GLN A 347 -1.57 -22.26 -4.26
C GLN A 347 -2.72 -21.24 -4.19
N MET A 348 -2.64 -20.24 -3.31
CA MET A 348 -3.59 -19.13 -3.28
C MET A 348 -3.62 -18.37 -4.62
N ASN A 349 -2.45 -18.05 -5.19
CA ASN A 349 -2.37 -17.44 -6.52
C ASN A 349 -3.09 -18.29 -7.56
N LYS A 350 -2.82 -19.59 -7.60
CA LYS A 350 -3.45 -20.53 -8.52
C LYS A 350 -4.97 -20.62 -8.34
N ASN A 351 -5.45 -20.72 -7.09
CA ASN A 351 -6.87 -20.79 -6.76
C ASN A 351 -7.64 -19.54 -7.23
N MET A 352 -6.96 -18.39 -7.24
CA MET A 352 -7.52 -17.10 -7.66
C MET A 352 -7.17 -16.71 -9.09
N ASN A 353 -6.72 -17.66 -9.92
CA ASN A 353 -6.34 -17.46 -11.33
C ASN A 353 -5.29 -16.36 -11.55
N ILE A 354 -4.39 -16.16 -10.59
CA ILE A 354 -3.21 -15.31 -10.76
C ILE A 354 -2.13 -16.12 -11.45
N GLN A 355 -1.57 -15.56 -12.53
CA GLN A 355 -0.50 -16.21 -13.30
C GLN A 355 0.77 -16.35 -12.45
N ASP A 356 1.61 -17.33 -12.76
CA ASP A 356 2.89 -17.57 -12.09
C ASP A 356 4.06 -16.82 -12.72
N LYS A 357 3.93 -16.38 -13.97
CA LYS A 357 4.98 -15.72 -14.75
C LYS A 357 4.41 -14.68 -15.70
N PHE A 358 5.30 -13.84 -16.24
CA PHE A 358 4.98 -12.80 -17.22
C PHE A 358 5.58 -13.16 -18.60
N ASP A 359 4.81 -12.90 -19.65
CA ASP A 359 5.21 -13.03 -21.05
C ASP A 359 5.71 -11.72 -21.67
N CYS A 360 5.51 -10.59 -20.97
CA CYS A 360 5.86 -9.27 -21.46
C CYS A 360 7.30 -8.83 -21.11
N ILE A 361 8.01 -9.54 -20.22
CA ILE A 361 9.37 -9.15 -19.81
C ILE A 361 10.34 -9.43 -20.96
N LYS A 362 11.12 -8.40 -21.34
CA LYS A 362 12.09 -8.50 -22.42
C LYS A 362 13.52 -8.56 -21.86
N GLU A 363 14.34 -9.42 -22.48
CA GLU A 363 15.76 -9.58 -22.10
C GLU A 363 16.53 -8.26 -22.10
N GLU A 364 16.28 -7.41 -23.08
CA GLU A 364 16.94 -6.10 -23.25
C GLU A 364 16.65 -5.11 -22.11
N ASP A 365 15.53 -5.26 -21.41
CA ASP A 365 15.11 -4.37 -20.31
C ASP A 365 15.67 -4.80 -18.95
N ILE A 366 16.05 -6.08 -18.81
CA ILE A 366 16.49 -6.67 -17.53
C ILE A 366 17.60 -5.85 -16.87
N PRO A 367 18.70 -5.46 -17.54
CA PRO A 367 19.75 -4.70 -16.89
C PRO A 367 19.27 -3.37 -16.29
N THR A 368 18.32 -2.71 -16.98
CA THR A 368 17.74 -1.46 -16.50
C THR A 368 16.82 -1.67 -15.32
N ILE A 369 15.98 -2.71 -15.35
CA ILE A 369 15.07 -3.08 -14.26
C ILE A 369 15.87 -3.43 -13.02
N VAL A 370 16.91 -4.28 -13.14
CA VAL A 370 17.85 -4.65 -12.06
C VAL A 370 18.44 -3.41 -11.40
N LYS A 371 19.02 -2.52 -12.20
CA LYS A 371 19.66 -1.29 -11.71
C LYS A 371 18.67 -0.40 -10.95
N ARG A 372 17.44 -0.25 -11.47
CA ARG A 372 16.40 0.58 -10.83
C ARG A 372 15.87 -0.06 -9.56
N ALA A 373 15.57 -1.35 -9.56
CA ALA A 373 15.09 -2.08 -8.40
C ALA A 373 16.11 -2.06 -7.25
N LEU A 374 17.38 -2.30 -7.54
CA LEU A 374 18.44 -2.22 -6.54
C LEU A 374 18.71 -0.80 -6.03
N LYS A 375 18.55 0.21 -6.89
CA LYS A 375 18.65 1.63 -6.47
C LYS A 375 17.48 2.04 -5.56
N GLU A 376 16.30 1.49 -5.78
CA GLU A 376 15.13 1.73 -4.92
C GLU A 376 15.30 1.02 -3.57
N GLY A 377 15.61 -0.27 -3.60
CA GLY A 377 15.72 -1.09 -2.39
C GLY A 377 16.89 -0.73 -1.49
N ASN A 378 18.03 -0.30 -2.08
CA ASN A 378 19.27 -0.06 -1.33
C ASN A 378 19.62 1.42 -1.24
N PRO A 379 20.03 1.90 -0.06
CA PRO A 379 20.18 1.19 1.24
C PRO A 379 18.90 1.11 2.07
N LEU A 380 17.75 1.63 1.59
CA LEU A 380 16.59 1.96 2.39
C LEU A 380 15.83 0.73 2.93
N TYR A 381 15.60 -0.29 2.09
CA TYR A 381 14.76 -1.42 2.46
C TYR A 381 15.51 -2.42 3.36
N PRO A 382 14.95 -2.72 4.55
CA PRO A 382 15.64 -3.54 5.55
C PRO A 382 15.46 -5.04 5.32
N VAL A 383 15.76 -5.50 4.13
CA VAL A 383 15.56 -6.87 3.65
C VAL A 383 16.38 -7.92 4.43
N PRO A 384 15.93 -9.18 4.53
CA PRO A 384 16.66 -10.26 5.19
C PRO A 384 18.07 -10.47 4.59
N LYS A 385 18.14 -10.60 3.27
CA LYS A 385 19.36 -10.79 2.49
C LYS A 385 19.44 -9.72 1.41
N ILE A 386 20.59 -9.03 1.30
CA ILE A 386 20.79 -7.97 0.31
C ILE A 386 21.17 -8.60 -1.03
N MET A 387 20.41 -8.26 -2.10
CA MET A 387 20.69 -8.67 -3.47
C MET A 387 21.83 -7.87 -4.07
N ASP A 388 22.67 -8.52 -4.87
CA ASP A 388 23.49 -7.88 -5.90
C ASP A 388 22.80 -7.93 -7.27
N GLU A 389 23.50 -7.47 -8.31
CA GLU A 389 22.93 -7.41 -9.66
C GLU A 389 22.60 -8.82 -10.19
N ALA A 390 23.48 -9.79 -9.95
CA ALA A 390 23.28 -11.17 -10.39
C ALA A 390 22.11 -11.84 -9.66
N ASP A 391 21.98 -11.63 -8.36
CA ASP A 391 20.85 -12.11 -7.55
C ASP A 391 19.52 -11.57 -8.09
N CYS A 392 19.45 -10.26 -8.31
CA CYS A 392 18.24 -9.58 -8.80
C CYS A 392 17.86 -10.03 -10.21
N GLU A 393 18.86 -10.13 -11.11
CA GLU A 393 18.68 -10.64 -12.46
C GLU A 393 18.16 -12.08 -12.46
N ALA A 394 18.74 -12.95 -11.64
CA ALA A 394 18.29 -14.34 -11.51
C ALA A 394 16.82 -14.45 -11.07
N VAL A 395 16.38 -13.61 -10.14
CA VAL A 395 14.96 -13.55 -9.73
C VAL A 395 14.08 -13.09 -10.90
N ILE A 396 14.47 -12.00 -11.61
CA ILE A 396 13.68 -11.47 -12.73
C ILE A 396 13.56 -12.48 -13.86
N ARG A 397 14.63 -13.20 -14.20
CA ARG A 397 14.61 -14.25 -15.24
C ARG A 397 13.64 -15.39 -14.89
N ARG A 398 13.51 -15.74 -13.63
CA ARG A 398 12.53 -16.75 -13.19
C ARG A 398 11.08 -16.31 -13.35
N LEU A 399 10.80 -15.01 -13.43
CA LEU A 399 9.48 -14.45 -13.66
C LEU A 399 9.06 -14.47 -15.14
N MET A 400 9.98 -14.78 -16.07
CA MET A 400 9.70 -14.85 -17.50
C MET A 400 9.08 -16.22 -17.86
N LYS A 401 8.12 -16.22 -18.82
CA LYS A 401 7.62 -17.45 -19.45
C LYS A 401 8.64 -18.03 -20.40
#